data_bafc249560344c6635431de41fcf15e5
#
_entry.id   bafc249560344c6635431de41fcf15e5
#
_cell.length_a   1.000
_cell.length_b   1.000
_cell.length_c   1.000
_cell.angle_alpha   90.00
_cell.angle_beta   90.00
_cell.angle_gamma   90.00
#
_symmetry.space_group_name_H-M   'P 1'
#
loop_
_entity.id
_entity.type
_entity.pdbx_description
1 polymer ?
#
loop_
_entity_poly.entity_id
_entity_poly.type
_entity_poly.pdbx_seq_one_letter_code
_entity_poly.pdbx_strand_id
1 'polypeptide(L)'
;SLQPSVSHLKTMTVSEQFARVIVDVPGLPELDYKVPAEQLLAVGDIVMVPVGRQQKAGIVTGLRPWTDIENKRLRSVSAVRFGIPPLSSEWLSLTRFASHYYCRTWGEVAIPALPTFFRKKPGVRYQSSLEKIRTLPAPEKNPAPAPALDLNPEQKDAIAAILTAKGFQTWLLFGVTGSGKTEIYLQVMRRVLEQSPQNQVLLLVPEINLTPQLEERVRSHFADESVVVLNSDLPDAQRARSWLAVHEGRARILVGTRMAALASFRQLALIVVDEEHDLSYKGGDGARYSARDLSVKRAQSLGIPVILGSATPSLESWSRARSGSYRLLTLSHKAVSKAEPPRLRLVGTRTLKK
;
A
#
# COMPACT_ATOMS: atom_id res chain seq x y z
N SER A 1 29.08 5.91 66.16
CA SER A 1 28.75 4.72 65.35
C SER A 1 27.26 4.66 65.13
N LEU A 2 26.85 5.15 64.01
CA LEU A 2 25.48 5.02 63.47
C LEU A 2 25.58 4.49 62.02
N GLN A 3 25.20 3.25 61.84
CA GLN A 3 25.02 2.66 60.53
C GLN A 3 23.75 3.23 59.88
N PRO A 4 23.77 3.63 58.64
CA PRO A 4 22.52 3.91 57.91
C PRO A 4 21.92 2.61 57.36
N SER A 5 20.66 2.40 57.69
CA SER A 5 19.78 1.34 57.22
C SER A 5 19.66 1.31 55.73
N VAL A 6 19.85 0.14 55.15
CA VAL A 6 19.54 -0.17 53.72
C VAL A 6 18.03 -0.11 53.58
N SER A 7 17.53 0.99 53.00
CA SER A 7 16.13 1.18 52.70
C SER A 7 15.82 0.75 51.25
N HIS A 8 14.99 -0.27 51.13
CA HIS A 8 13.96 -0.48 50.12
C HIS A 8 14.30 -0.13 48.65
N LEU A 9 14.89 -1.07 47.98
CA LEU A 9 14.62 -1.24 46.54
C LEU A 9 13.12 -1.55 46.39
N LYS A 10 12.34 -0.53 46.05
CA LYS A 10 10.97 -0.71 45.55
C LYS A 10 11.07 -1.58 44.30
N THR A 11 10.67 -2.82 44.45
CA THR A 11 10.36 -3.70 43.32
C THR A 11 9.33 -2.96 42.49
N MET A 12 9.71 -2.47 41.30
CA MET A 12 8.75 -1.96 40.31
C MET A 12 7.88 -3.16 39.93
N THR A 13 6.68 -3.22 40.49
CA THR A 13 5.63 -4.13 40.02
C THR A 13 5.37 -3.77 38.55
N VAL A 14 5.79 -4.64 37.66
CA VAL A 14 5.39 -4.54 36.24
C VAL A 14 3.88 -4.61 36.25
N SER A 15 3.22 -3.49 35.97
CA SER A 15 1.77 -3.45 35.86
C SER A 15 1.32 -4.40 34.74
N GLU A 16 0.37 -5.29 35.02
CA GLU A 16 -0.24 -6.15 33.98
C GLU A 16 -0.68 -5.27 32.81
N GLN A 17 -0.30 -5.67 31.61
CA GLN A 17 -0.66 -4.97 30.38
C GLN A 17 -1.47 -5.91 29.48
N PHE A 18 -2.51 -5.38 28.85
CA PHE A 18 -3.39 -6.09 27.95
C PHE A 18 -3.30 -5.50 26.55
N ALA A 19 -3.22 -6.39 25.55
CA ALA A 19 -3.19 -6.01 24.15
C ALA A 19 -4.56 -6.28 23.50
N ARG A 20 -5.13 -5.28 22.86
CA ARG A 20 -6.21 -5.46 21.88
C ARG A 20 -5.64 -5.94 20.59
N VAL A 21 -6.21 -7.00 20.02
CA VAL A 21 -5.69 -7.65 18.83
C VAL A 21 -6.82 -7.99 17.86
N ILE A 22 -6.64 -7.63 16.61
CA ILE A 22 -7.50 -8.08 15.50
C ILE A 22 -6.91 -9.36 14.89
N VAL A 23 -7.79 -10.26 14.47
CA VAL A 23 -7.44 -11.54 13.84
C VAL A 23 -8.33 -11.79 12.63
N ASP A 24 -7.82 -12.55 11.63
CA ASP A 24 -8.58 -12.95 10.45
C ASP A 24 -9.50 -14.12 10.78
N VAL A 25 -10.62 -13.79 11.41
CA VAL A 25 -11.72 -14.71 11.67
C VAL A 25 -13.04 -13.97 11.43
N PRO A 26 -13.87 -14.44 10.48
CA PRO A 26 -15.14 -13.79 10.16
C PRO A 26 -16.01 -13.56 11.40
N GLY A 27 -16.55 -12.35 11.51
CA GLY A 27 -17.45 -11.97 12.58
C GLY A 27 -16.81 -11.73 13.96
N LEU A 28 -15.49 -11.96 14.14
CA LEU A 28 -14.85 -11.65 15.40
C LEU A 28 -14.44 -10.18 15.50
N PRO A 29 -14.79 -9.50 16.62
CA PRO A 29 -14.30 -8.18 16.94
C PRO A 29 -12.82 -8.24 17.39
N GLU A 30 -12.30 -7.10 17.85
CA GLU A 30 -11.03 -7.06 18.57
C GLU A 30 -11.10 -7.91 19.85
N LEU A 31 -10.03 -8.66 20.10
CA LEU A 31 -9.90 -9.54 21.27
C LEU A 31 -8.82 -9.03 22.22
N ASP A 32 -9.02 -9.21 23.53
CA ASP A 32 -8.04 -8.84 24.54
C ASP A 32 -7.15 -10.05 24.90
N TYR A 33 -5.84 -9.78 25.03
CA TYR A 33 -4.84 -10.76 25.44
C TYR A 33 -3.93 -10.18 26.52
N LYS A 34 -3.43 -11.03 27.42
CA LYS A 34 -2.36 -10.65 28.34
C LYS A 34 -1.06 -10.46 27.57
N VAL A 35 -0.33 -9.43 27.93
CA VAL A 35 1.05 -9.22 27.46
C VAL A 35 1.98 -9.90 28.46
N PRO A 36 2.77 -10.92 28.03
CA PRO A 36 3.79 -11.52 28.91
C PRO A 36 4.79 -10.45 29.38
N ALA A 37 5.20 -10.52 30.64
CA ALA A 37 6.05 -9.50 31.27
C ALA A 37 7.40 -9.30 30.55
N GLU A 38 7.90 -10.34 29.89
CA GLU A 38 9.14 -10.34 29.11
C GLU A 38 8.98 -9.78 27.70
N GLN A 39 7.76 -9.46 27.27
CA GLN A 39 7.47 -8.96 25.90
C GLN A 39 7.12 -7.47 25.94
N LEU A 40 7.86 -6.70 25.14
CA LEU A 40 7.50 -5.31 24.83
C LEU A 40 6.66 -5.30 23.57
N LEU A 41 5.42 -4.82 23.69
CA LEU A 41 4.49 -4.67 22.57
C LEU A 41 4.26 -3.19 22.27
N ALA A 42 4.09 -2.90 20.97
CA ALA A 42 3.62 -1.62 20.49
C ALA A 42 2.33 -1.79 19.68
N VAL A 43 1.54 -0.74 19.60
CA VAL A 43 0.41 -0.69 18.66
C VAL A 43 0.97 -0.77 17.24
N GLY A 44 0.39 -1.67 16.43
CA GLY A 44 0.89 -1.99 15.09
C GLY A 44 1.77 -3.24 15.02
N ASP A 45 2.17 -3.82 16.16
CA ASP A 45 2.94 -5.07 16.15
C ASP A 45 2.13 -6.23 15.57
N ILE A 46 2.82 -7.05 14.78
CA ILE A 46 2.28 -8.31 14.28
C ILE A 46 2.61 -9.39 15.32
N VAL A 47 1.59 -10.06 15.81
CA VAL A 47 1.67 -11.04 16.89
C VAL A 47 1.06 -12.38 16.49
N MET A 48 1.38 -13.42 17.24
CA MET A 48 0.67 -14.69 17.22
C MET A 48 -0.15 -14.83 18.49
N VAL A 49 -1.42 -15.15 18.32
CA VAL A 49 -2.37 -15.28 19.43
C VAL A 49 -3.19 -16.56 19.31
N PRO A 50 -3.56 -17.19 20.43
CA PRO A 50 -4.45 -18.33 20.42
C PRO A 50 -5.90 -17.92 20.20
N VAL A 51 -6.55 -18.49 19.18
CA VAL A 51 -8.00 -18.33 18.91
C VAL A 51 -8.61 -19.73 18.87
N GLY A 52 -9.44 -20.05 19.85
CA GLY A 52 -9.87 -21.43 20.05
C GLY A 52 -8.69 -22.38 20.28
N ARG A 53 -8.54 -23.39 19.44
CA ARG A 53 -7.41 -24.36 19.48
C ARG A 53 -6.27 -24.01 18.51
N GLN A 54 -6.41 -22.94 17.75
CA GLN A 54 -5.45 -22.57 16.71
C GLN A 54 -4.62 -21.34 17.11
N GLN A 55 -3.41 -21.26 16.56
CA GLN A 55 -2.59 -20.05 16.59
C GLN A 55 -2.89 -19.22 15.34
N LYS A 56 -3.25 -17.98 15.50
CA LYS A 56 -3.56 -17.04 14.44
C LYS A 56 -2.62 -15.84 14.47
N ALA A 57 -2.30 -15.32 13.30
CA ALA A 57 -1.68 -14.00 13.22
C ALA A 57 -2.68 -12.92 13.63
N GLY A 58 -2.21 -11.96 14.38
CA GLY A 58 -2.97 -10.79 14.79
C GLY A 58 -2.14 -9.52 14.67
N ILE A 59 -2.83 -8.39 14.79
CA ILE A 59 -2.20 -7.07 14.84
C ILE A 59 -2.67 -6.37 16.10
N VAL A 60 -1.75 -5.83 16.86
CA VAL A 60 -2.04 -5.05 18.08
C VAL A 60 -2.65 -3.70 17.68
N THR A 61 -3.86 -3.43 18.13
CA THR A 61 -4.59 -2.20 17.85
C THR A 61 -4.66 -1.25 19.04
N GLY A 62 -4.35 -1.75 20.24
CA GLY A 62 -4.32 -0.97 21.47
C GLY A 62 -3.61 -1.69 22.60
N LEU A 63 -3.10 -0.93 23.54
CA LEU A 63 -2.51 -1.42 24.79
C LEU A 63 -3.24 -0.76 25.96
N ARG A 64 -3.61 -1.53 26.99
CA ARG A 64 -4.39 -1.07 28.13
C ARG A 64 -3.85 -1.65 29.45
N PRO A 65 -3.96 -0.91 30.57
CA PRO A 65 -3.63 -1.42 31.89
C PRO A 65 -4.75 -2.28 32.52
N TRP A 66 -5.91 -2.39 31.88
CA TRP A 66 -7.08 -3.12 32.36
C TRP A 66 -7.87 -3.74 31.19
N THR A 67 -8.72 -4.72 31.52
CA THR A 67 -9.68 -5.34 30.62
C THR A 67 -10.94 -5.73 31.38
N ASP A 68 -12.09 -5.73 30.70
CA ASP A 68 -13.37 -6.17 31.28
C ASP A 68 -13.52 -7.71 31.27
N ILE A 69 -12.57 -8.43 30.70
CA ILE A 69 -12.62 -9.88 30.56
C ILE A 69 -12.06 -10.55 31.83
N GLU A 70 -12.79 -11.50 32.39
CA GLU A 70 -12.35 -12.27 33.54
C GLU A 70 -10.99 -12.94 33.28
N ASN A 71 -10.10 -12.86 34.25
CA ASN A 71 -8.71 -13.35 34.16
C ASN A 71 -8.60 -14.82 33.76
N LYS A 72 -9.60 -15.66 34.12
CA LYS A 72 -9.68 -17.08 33.76
C LYS A 72 -9.89 -17.34 32.26
N ARG A 73 -10.47 -16.37 31.54
CA ARG A 73 -10.76 -16.47 30.10
C ARG A 73 -9.68 -15.83 29.23
N LEU A 74 -8.83 -15.01 29.84
CA LEU A 74 -7.76 -14.32 29.13
C LEU A 74 -6.62 -15.27 28.80
N ARG A 75 -6.22 -15.25 27.54
CA ARG A 75 -5.03 -15.92 27.05
C ARG A 75 -3.91 -14.92 26.80
N SER A 76 -2.69 -15.39 26.73
CA SER A 76 -1.52 -14.56 26.48
C SER A 76 -1.16 -14.50 25.01
N VAL A 77 -0.55 -13.38 24.58
CA VAL A 77 0.16 -13.30 23.31
C VAL A 77 1.22 -14.37 23.27
N SER A 78 1.25 -15.19 22.21
CA SER A 78 2.15 -16.36 22.12
C SER A 78 3.51 -16.00 21.54
N ALA A 79 3.57 -15.06 20.63
CA ALA A 79 4.82 -14.60 20.02
C ALA A 79 4.64 -13.21 19.36
N VAL A 80 5.72 -12.46 19.29
CA VAL A 80 5.82 -11.19 18.57
C VAL A 80 6.71 -11.37 17.34
N ARG A 81 6.44 -10.67 16.26
CA ARG A 81 7.28 -10.63 15.07
C ARG A 81 8.42 -9.62 15.26
N PHE A 82 9.43 -10.03 16.02
CA PHE A 82 10.62 -9.20 16.24
C PHE A 82 11.36 -8.88 14.93
N GLY A 83 11.93 -7.68 14.91
CA GLY A 83 12.73 -7.23 13.78
C GLY A 83 11.95 -6.63 12.62
N ILE A 84 10.63 -6.46 12.75
CA ILE A 84 9.80 -5.71 11.82
C ILE A 84 9.27 -4.48 12.56
N PRO A 85 9.37 -3.27 12.00
CA PRO A 85 8.75 -2.09 12.58
C PRO A 85 7.24 -2.28 12.76
N PRO A 86 6.60 -1.68 13.77
CA PRO A 86 5.15 -1.70 13.90
C PRO A 86 4.47 -1.07 12.68
N LEU A 87 3.29 -1.57 12.32
CA LEU A 87 2.42 -0.96 11.33
C LEU A 87 2.01 0.44 11.78
N SER A 88 2.04 1.41 10.87
CA SER A 88 1.77 2.80 11.21
C SER A 88 0.31 3.04 11.61
N SER A 89 0.07 4.10 12.37
CA SER A 89 -1.28 4.56 12.71
C SER A 89 -2.11 4.92 11.47
N GLU A 90 -1.44 5.41 10.42
CA GLU A 90 -2.08 5.66 9.11
C GLU A 90 -2.63 4.36 8.52
N TRP A 91 -1.80 3.32 8.45
CA TRP A 91 -2.20 2.03 7.90
C TRP A 91 -3.32 1.37 8.71
N LEU A 92 -3.25 1.45 10.04
CA LEU A 92 -4.31 0.98 10.93
C LEU A 92 -5.62 1.73 10.68
N SER A 93 -5.56 3.05 10.55
CA SER A 93 -6.73 3.88 10.25
C SER A 93 -7.33 3.57 8.88
N LEU A 94 -6.50 3.36 7.84
CA LEU A 94 -6.95 3.00 6.51
C LEU A 94 -7.68 1.65 6.50
N THR A 95 -7.10 0.63 7.12
CA THR A 95 -7.69 -0.72 7.18
C THR A 95 -8.95 -0.76 8.03
N ARG A 96 -9.00 0.05 9.10
CA ARG A 96 -10.22 0.22 9.92
C ARG A 96 -11.32 0.93 9.13
N PHE A 97 -10.99 1.99 8.41
CA PHE A 97 -11.95 2.64 7.50
C PHE A 97 -12.50 1.65 6.48
N ALA A 98 -11.60 0.89 5.82
CA ALA A 98 -12.00 -0.10 4.82
C ALA A 98 -12.92 -1.18 5.43
N SER A 99 -12.67 -1.64 6.64
CA SER A 99 -13.52 -2.62 7.32
C SER A 99 -14.95 -2.11 7.51
N HIS A 100 -15.11 -0.90 8.01
CA HIS A 100 -16.42 -0.28 8.20
C HIS A 100 -17.12 -0.02 6.86
N TYR A 101 -16.41 0.56 5.89
CA TYR A 101 -16.98 0.94 4.61
C TYR A 101 -17.45 -0.27 3.78
N TYR A 102 -16.68 -1.38 3.82
CA TYR A 102 -16.99 -2.60 3.08
C TYR A 102 -17.70 -3.67 3.93
N CYS A 103 -18.21 -3.29 5.14
CA CYS A 103 -18.97 -4.16 6.03
C CYS A 103 -18.26 -5.50 6.32
N ARG A 104 -16.99 -5.44 6.71
CA ARG A 104 -16.16 -6.57 7.12
C ARG A 104 -15.59 -6.33 8.52
N THR A 105 -15.19 -7.38 9.23
CA THR A 105 -14.42 -7.18 10.46
C THR A 105 -13.04 -6.62 10.12
N TRP A 106 -12.46 -5.89 11.04
CA TRP A 106 -11.17 -5.26 10.79
C TRP A 106 -10.06 -6.29 10.49
N GLY A 107 -10.08 -7.45 11.16
CA GLY A 107 -9.15 -8.54 10.91
C GLY A 107 -9.27 -9.13 9.50
N GLU A 108 -10.50 -9.26 8.95
CA GLU A 108 -10.74 -9.73 7.58
C GLU A 108 -10.16 -8.81 6.50
N VAL A 109 -9.93 -7.54 6.82
CA VAL A 109 -9.31 -6.57 5.89
C VAL A 109 -7.80 -6.48 6.11
N ALA A 110 -7.39 -6.32 7.37
CA ALA A 110 -6.02 -6.00 7.73
C ALA A 110 -5.06 -7.20 7.60
N ILE A 111 -5.46 -8.37 8.10
CA ILE A 111 -4.57 -9.53 8.10
C ILE A 111 -4.27 -10.06 6.69
N PRO A 112 -5.25 -10.19 5.76
CA PRO A 112 -4.95 -10.59 4.38
C PRO A 112 -4.09 -9.59 3.60
N ALA A 113 -4.05 -8.32 4.00
CA ALA A 113 -3.17 -7.32 3.42
C ALA A 113 -1.67 -7.57 3.72
N LEU A 114 -1.37 -8.38 4.74
CA LEU A 114 -0.02 -8.79 5.05
C LEU A 114 0.40 -9.98 4.16
N PRO A 115 1.64 -10.04 3.65
CA PRO A 115 2.18 -11.22 2.99
C PRO A 115 2.10 -12.48 3.87
N THR A 116 1.97 -13.63 3.25
CA THR A 116 1.81 -14.93 3.94
C THR A 116 2.93 -15.21 4.94
N PHE A 117 4.17 -14.79 4.62
CA PHE A 117 5.31 -14.93 5.52
C PHE A 117 5.05 -14.31 6.90
N PHE A 118 4.43 -13.13 6.95
CA PHE A 118 4.14 -12.42 8.20
C PHE A 118 2.89 -12.94 8.93
N ARG A 119 2.11 -13.80 8.32
CA ARG A 119 0.92 -14.43 8.91
C ARG A 119 1.19 -15.82 9.51
N LYS A 120 2.34 -16.46 9.18
CA LYS A 120 2.71 -17.78 9.68
C LYS A 120 3.36 -17.68 11.05
N LYS A 121 3.21 -18.70 11.90
CA LYS A 121 3.92 -18.79 13.19
C LYS A 121 5.43 -18.69 12.98
N PRO A 122 6.17 -17.84 13.74
CA PRO A 122 7.63 -17.81 13.68
C PRO A 122 8.22 -19.16 14.08
N GLY A 123 9.05 -19.73 13.22
CA GLY A 123 9.82 -20.94 13.51
C GLY A 123 11.24 -20.60 14.00
N VAL A 124 12.02 -21.64 14.33
CA VAL A 124 13.41 -21.50 14.79
C VAL A 124 14.29 -20.70 13.82
N ARG A 125 14.03 -20.79 12.53
CA ARG A 125 14.79 -20.09 11.48
C ARG A 125 14.16 -18.74 11.08
N TYR A 126 13.25 -18.20 11.88
CA TYR A 126 12.54 -16.97 11.50
C TYR A 126 13.49 -15.81 11.24
N GLN A 127 14.46 -15.54 12.11
CA GLN A 127 15.40 -14.42 11.97
C GLN A 127 16.25 -14.56 10.71
N SER A 128 16.82 -15.72 10.45
CA SER A 128 17.61 -15.96 9.24
C SER A 128 16.77 -15.86 7.95
N SER A 129 15.50 -16.25 8.01
CA SER A 129 14.57 -16.09 6.90
C SER A 129 14.19 -14.62 6.67
N LEU A 130 14.01 -13.85 7.75
CA LEU A 130 13.74 -12.42 7.69
C LEU A 130 14.91 -11.67 7.06
N GLU A 131 16.15 -11.99 7.46
CA GLU A 131 17.35 -11.40 6.86
C GLU A 131 17.47 -11.71 5.37
N LYS A 132 17.17 -12.94 4.95
CA LYS A 132 17.13 -13.30 3.52
C LYS A 132 16.05 -12.51 2.76
N ILE A 133 14.88 -12.28 3.39
CA ILE A 133 13.82 -11.46 2.79
C ILE A 133 14.24 -10.00 2.70
N ARG A 134 14.98 -9.48 3.68
CA ARG A 134 15.49 -8.11 3.65
C ARG A 134 16.48 -7.84 2.54
N THR A 135 17.27 -8.85 2.17
CA THR A 135 18.22 -8.69 1.09
C THR A 135 17.46 -8.48 -0.22
N LEU A 136 17.36 -7.25 -0.67
CA LEU A 136 16.90 -6.97 -2.02
C LEU A 136 17.91 -7.61 -2.97
N PRO A 137 17.49 -8.28 -4.04
CA PRO A 137 18.41 -8.59 -5.10
C PRO A 137 19.05 -7.27 -5.52
N ALA A 138 20.37 -7.23 -5.60
CA ALA A 138 21.04 -6.16 -6.32
C ALA A 138 20.33 -6.04 -7.68
N PRO A 139 19.92 -4.84 -8.12
CA PRO A 139 19.31 -4.72 -9.44
C PRO A 139 20.29 -5.34 -10.43
N GLU A 140 19.83 -6.39 -11.12
CA GLU A 140 20.57 -6.90 -12.25
C GLU A 140 20.75 -5.72 -13.20
N LYS A 141 21.98 -5.19 -13.30
CA LYS A 141 22.40 -4.03 -14.07
C LYS A 141 21.24 -3.06 -14.29
N ASN A 142 21.22 -1.95 -13.54
CA ASN A 142 20.22 -0.90 -13.79
C ASN A 142 20.15 -0.68 -15.31
N PRO A 143 18.97 -0.75 -15.94
CA PRO A 143 18.85 -0.41 -17.35
C PRO A 143 19.41 1.00 -17.54
N ALA A 144 20.01 1.26 -18.69
CA ALA A 144 20.52 2.59 -18.99
C ALA A 144 19.41 3.63 -18.76
N PRO A 145 19.76 4.83 -18.22
CA PRO A 145 18.75 5.87 -18.02
C PRO A 145 17.98 6.12 -19.30
N ALA A 146 16.65 6.15 -19.18
CA ALA A 146 15.81 6.47 -20.33
C ALA A 146 16.14 7.87 -20.85
N PRO A 147 16.21 8.08 -22.17
CA PRO A 147 16.40 9.42 -22.74
C PRO A 147 15.26 10.34 -22.29
N ALA A 148 15.61 11.59 -21.99
CA ALA A 148 14.61 12.61 -21.68
C ALA A 148 13.65 12.78 -22.87
N LEU A 149 12.37 12.64 -22.64
CA LEU A 149 11.35 12.87 -23.65
C LEU A 149 10.95 14.35 -23.66
N ASP A 150 10.81 14.91 -24.86
CA ASP A 150 10.28 16.25 -25.01
C ASP A 150 8.78 16.25 -24.69
N LEU A 151 8.42 16.93 -23.61
CA LEU A 151 7.04 17.10 -23.19
C LEU A 151 6.37 18.19 -24.02
N ASN A 152 5.15 17.93 -24.47
CA ASN A 152 4.32 18.94 -25.11
C ASN A 152 3.78 19.96 -24.06
N PRO A 153 3.23 21.13 -24.47
CA PRO A 153 2.72 22.14 -23.55
C PRO A 153 1.66 21.60 -22.58
N GLU A 154 0.67 20.80 -23.06
CA GLU A 154 -0.37 20.22 -22.19
C GLU A 154 0.21 19.34 -21.07
N GLN A 155 1.25 18.57 -21.39
CA GLN A 155 1.94 17.71 -20.40
C GLN A 155 2.70 18.56 -19.36
N LYS A 156 3.39 19.61 -19.82
CA LYS A 156 4.10 20.56 -18.92
C LYS A 156 3.13 21.26 -17.99
N ASP A 157 2.01 21.74 -18.51
CA ASP A 157 0.97 22.40 -17.72
C ASP A 157 0.32 21.47 -16.70
N ALA A 158 0.04 20.22 -17.08
CA ALA A 158 -0.49 19.20 -16.19
C ALA A 158 0.48 18.89 -15.03
N ILE A 159 1.75 18.70 -15.32
CA ILE A 159 2.79 18.46 -14.31
C ILE A 159 2.90 19.66 -13.37
N ALA A 160 2.97 20.88 -13.91
CA ALA A 160 3.04 22.10 -13.13
C ALA A 160 1.84 22.27 -12.21
N ALA A 161 0.63 22.04 -12.70
CA ALA A 161 -0.61 22.12 -11.92
C ALA A 161 -0.60 21.13 -10.74
N ILE A 162 -0.17 19.89 -10.96
CA ILE A 162 -0.11 18.86 -9.91
C ILE A 162 0.94 19.25 -8.84
N LEU A 163 2.12 19.68 -9.26
CA LEU A 163 3.24 19.96 -8.35
C LEU A 163 3.08 21.27 -7.55
N THR A 164 2.32 22.22 -8.06
CA THR A 164 2.07 23.49 -7.36
C THR A 164 0.92 23.40 -6.35
N ALA A 165 0.07 22.39 -6.46
CA ALA A 165 -1.02 22.19 -5.50
C ALA A 165 -0.48 21.77 -4.14
N LYS A 166 -1.04 22.35 -3.08
CA LYS A 166 -0.69 22.02 -1.70
C LYS A 166 -1.72 21.08 -1.09
N GLY A 167 -1.23 20.07 -0.36
CA GLY A 167 -2.08 19.15 0.38
C GLY A 167 -2.82 18.16 -0.51
N PHE A 168 -3.97 17.68 -0.02
CA PHE A 168 -4.78 16.71 -0.73
C PHE A 168 -5.49 17.32 -1.93
N GLN A 169 -5.31 16.69 -3.08
CA GLN A 169 -6.06 16.96 -4.29
C GLN A 169 -6.19 15.68 -5.11
N THR A 170 -7.39 15.39 -5.58
CA THR A 170 -7.62 14.34 -6.58
C THR A 170 -7.60 14.95 -7.97
N TRP A 171 -6.70 14.45 -8.81
CA TRP A 171 -6.54 14.83 -10.20
C TRP A 171 -7.10 13.74 -11.10
N LEU A 172 -8.04 14.07 -11.97
CA LEU A 172 -8.45 13.19 -13.07
C LEU A 172 -7.67 13.60 -14.32
N LEU A 173 -6.68 12.79 -14.68
CA LEU A 173 -5.89 12.97 -15.90
C LEU A 173 -6.55 12.22 -17.05
N PHE A 174 -7.36 12.94 -17.81
CA PHE A 174 -8.08 12.44 -18.99
C PHE A 174 -7.24 12.65 -20.24
N GLY A 175 -6.99 11.59 -20.99
CA GLY A 175 -6.24 11.69 -22.24
C GLY A 175 -6.36 10.41 -23.06
N VAL A 176 -6.44 10.56 -24.37
CA VAL A 176 -6.51 9.41 -25.30
C VAL A 176 -5.32 8.47 -25.13
N THR A 177 -5.47 7.23 -25.58
CA THR A 177 -4.36 6.28 -25.60
C THR A 177 -3.20 6.86 -26.42
N GLY A 178 -1.99 6.82 -25.85
CA GLY A 178 -0.81 7.42 -26.47
C GLY A 178 -0.65 8.93 -26.24
N SER A 179 -1.46 9.57 -25.40
CA SER A 179 -1.28 10.98 -25.02
C SER A 179 -0.11 11.23 -24.08
N GLY A 180 0.56 10.18 -23.61
CA GLY A 180 1.73 10.29 -22.73
C GLY A 180 1.39 10.43 -21.25
N LYS A 181 0.23 9.97 -20.80
CA LYS A 181 -0.14 9.94 -19.36
C LYS A 181 0.96 9.34 -18.48
N THR A 182 1.51 8.19 -18.92
CA THR A 182 2.59 7.52 -18.16
C THR A 182 3.79 8.42 -17.96
N GLU A 183 4.16 9.22 -18.96
CA GLU A 183 5.29 10.14 -18.80
C GLU A 183 5.02 11.22 -17.75
N ILE A 184 3.79 11.75 -17.71
CA ILE A 184 3.38 12.69 -16.66
C ILE A 184 3.51 12.04 -15.29
N TYR A 185 3.06 10.78 -15.12
CA TYR A 185 3.22 10.08 -13.84
C TYR A 185 4.69 10.00 -13.43
N LEU A 186 5.56 9.55 -14.33
CA LEU A 186 6.98 9.38 -14.04
C LEU A 186 7.64 10.71 -13.67
N GLN A 187 7.33 11.80 -14.39
CA GLN A 187 7.85 13.13 -14.08
C GLN A 187 7.35 13.66 -12.73
N VAL A 188 6.06 13.51 -12.41
CA VAL A 188 5.52 13.93 -11.12
C VAL A 188 6.12 13.08 -9.98
N MET A 189 6.21 11.76 -10.16
CA MET A 189 6.85 10.86 -9.20
C MET A 189 8.29 11.28 -8.92
N ARG A 190 9.09 11.57 -9.95
CA ARG A 190 10.47 12.06 -9.82
C ARG A 190 10.54 13.31 -8.96
N ARG A 191 9.73 14.33 -9.28
CA ARG A 191 9.70 15.58 -8.53
C ARG A 191 9.28 15.40 -7.07
N VAL A 192 8.32 14.52 -6.79
CA VAL A 192 7.90 14.22 -5.41
C VAL A 192 9.01 13.50 -4.64
N LEU A 193 9.74 12.59 -5.27
CA LEU A 193 10.87 11.89 -4.65
C LEU A 193 12.05 12.83 -4.37
N GLU A 194 12.29 13.83 -5.22
CA GLU A 194 13.33 14.85 -5.06
C GLU A 194 13.06 15.80 -3.87
N GLN A 195 11.79 15.96 -3.46
CA GLN A 195 11.43 16.86 -2.34
C GLN A 195 11.92 16.33 -0.98
N SER A 196 12.04 15.02 -0.81
CA SER A 196 12.56 14.41 0.42
C SER A 196 13.11 13.02 0.15
N PRO A 197 14.25 12.65 0.74
CA PRO A 197 14.82 11.30 0.61
C PRO A 197 13.94 10.21 1.26
N GLN A 198 12.97 10.59 2.08
CA GLN A 198 12.06 9.66 2.75
C GLN A 198 10.75 9.46 1.98
N ASN A 199 10.44 10.32 1.00
CA ASN A 199 9.22 10.21 0.23
C ASN A 199 9.16 8.87 -0.52
N GLN A 200 7.98 8.27 -0.46
CA GLN A 200 7.63 7.06 -1.19
C GLN A 200 6.43 7.34 -2.09
N VAL A 201 6.37 6.64 -3.21
CA VAL A 201 5.28 6.78 -4.17
C VAL A 201 4.67 5.42 -4.52
N LEU A 202 3.37 5.41 -4.76
CA LEU A 202 2.60 4.24 -5.17
C LEU A 202 2.08 4.47 -6.59
N LEU A 203 2.43 3.56 -7.51
CA LEU A 203 1.86 3.46 -8.84
C LEU A 203 1.00 2.20 -8.92
N LEU A 204 -0.31 2.37 -8.98
CA LEU A 204 -1.26 1.29 -9.23
C LEU A 204 -1.54 1.17 -10.72
N VAL A 205 -1.50 -0.07 -11.20
CA VAL A 205 -1.83 -0.42 -12.58
C VAL A 205 -2.77 -1.63 -12.60
N PRO A 206 -3.64 -1.78 -13.61
CA PRO A 206 -4.43 -3.00 -13.80
C PRO A 206 -3.51 -4.23 -13.93
N GLU A 207 -4.01 -5.40 -13.53
CA GLU A 207 -3.22 -6.65 -13.62
C GLU A 207 -2.69 -6.90 -15.03
N ILE A 208 -3.52 -6.66 -16.06
CA ILE A 208 -3.13 -6.84 -17.47
C ILE A 208 -2.04 -5.84 -17.92
N ASN A 209 -1.93 -4.69 -17.27
CA ASN A 209 -0.97 -3.64 -17.64
C ASN A 209 0.35 -3.75 -16.88
N LEU A 210 0.43 -4.59 -15.86
CA LEU A 210 1.68 -4.84 -15.12
C LEU A 210 2.57 -5.80 -15.93
N THR A 211 3.13 -5.27 -17.00
CA THR A 211 3.99 -5.99 -17.94
C THR A 211 5.47 -5.78 -17.64
N PRO A 212 6.36 -6.70 -18.07
CA PRO A 212 7.81 -6.49 -17.98
C PRO A 212 8.27 -5.17 -18.61
N GLN A 213 7.63 -4.76 -19.69
CA GLN A 213 7.94 -3.51 -20.40
C GLN A 213 7.63 -2.27 -19.54
N LEU A 214 6.51 -2.27 -18.80
CA LEU A 214 6.20 -1.19 -17.90
C LEU A 214 7.19 -1.16 -16.72
N GLU A 215 7.50 -2.33 -16.16
CA GLU A 215 8.48 -2.44 -15.08
C GLU A 215 9.86 -1.93 -15.52
N GLU A 216 10.34 -2.36 -16.68
CA GLU A 216 11.60 -1.90 -17.26
C GLU A 216 11.59 -0.38 -17.50
N ARG A 217 10.50 0.17 -18.02
CA ARG A 217 10.34 1.61 -18.24
C ARG A 217 10.43 2.39 -16.93
N VAL A 218 9.74 1.93 -15.87
CA VAL A 218 9.83 2.58 -14.56
C VAL A 218 11.24 2.47 -14.00
N ARG A 219 11.87 1.29 -14.05
CA ARG A 219 13.24 1.10 -13.57
C ARG A 219 14.27 1.95 -14.32
N SER A 220 14.14 2.06 -15.64
CA SER A 220 15.00 2.90 -16.47
C SER A 220 14.84 4.39 -16.14
N HIS A 221 13.61 4.83 -15.88
CA HIS A 221 13.35 6.22 -15.50
C HIS A 221 13.88 6.54 -14.09
N PHE A 222 13.91 5.55 -13.20
CA PHE A 222 14.33 5.66 -11.80
C PHE A 222 15.55 4.77 -11.52
N ALA A 223 16.56 4.81 -12.40
CA ALA A 223 17.75 3.97 -12.28
C ALA A 223 18.55 4.18 -10.97
N ASP A 224 18.39 5.33 -10.35
CA ASP A 224 18.98 5.74 -9.08
C ASP A 224 18.11 5.42 -7.84
N GLU A 225 16.90 4.89 -8.04
CA GLU A 225 15.93 4.63 -6.98
C GLU A 225 15.63 3.13 -6.80
N SER A 226 15.15 2.78 -5.62
CA SER A 226 14.69 1.42 -5.35
C SER A 226 13.23 1.24 -5.77
N VAL A 227 13.02 0.49 -6.85
CA VAL A 227 11.70 0.13 -7.40
C VAL A 227 11.39 -1.31 -7.05
N VAL A 228 10.23 -1.54 -6.44
CA VAL A 228 9.71 -2.89 -6.17
C VAL A 228 8.32 -3.07 -6.77
N VAL A 229 7.98 -4.33 -7.07
CA VAL A 229 6.69 -4.71 -7.62
C VAL A 229 5.92 -5.55 -6.60
N LEU A 230 4.59 -5.39 -6.57
CA LEU A 230 3.70 -6.16 -5.71
C LEU A 230 2.40 -6.52 -6.45
N ASN A 231 2.24 -7.82 -6.73
CA ASN A 231 1.05 -8.39 -7.35
C ASN A 231 0.76 -9.80 -6.82
N SER A 232 -0.37 -10.38 -7.27
CA SER A 232 -0.81 -11.72 -6.86
C SER A 232 0.07 -12.85 -7.42
N ASP A 233 0.73 -12.66 -8.55
CA ASP A 233 1.47 -13.69 -9.30
C ASP A 233 2.89 -13.90 -8.76
N LEU A 234 3.37 -12.95 -7.96
CA LEU A 234 4.68 -13.07 -7.33
C LEU A 234 4.71 -14.22 -6.32
N PRO A 235 5.81 -14.99 -6.28
CA PRO A 235 6.04 -15.95 -5.19
C PRO A 235 5.98 -15.31 -3.81
N ASP A 236 5.50 -16.03 -2.80
CA ASP A 236 5.32 -15.53 -1.43
C ASP A 236 6.57 -14.83 -0.85
N ALA A 237 7.76 -15.39 -1.10
CA ALA A 237 9.00 -14.80 -0.63
C ALA A 237 9.30 -13.45 -1.30
N GLN A 238 8.99 -13.31 -2.59
CA GLN A 238 9.17 -12.04 -3.31
C GLN A 238 8.14 -11.01 -2.87
N ARG A 239 6.87 -11.42 -2.68
CA ARG A 239 5.85 -10.52 -2.10
C ARG A 239 6.25 -10.01 -0.72
N ALA A 240 6.73 -10.90 0.15
CA ALA A 240 7.19 -10.51 1.48
C ALA A 240 8.38 -9.55 1.42
N ARG A 241 9.32 -9.77 0.48
CA ARG A 241 10.48 -8.89 0.25
C ARG A 241 10.07 -7.50 -0.23
N SER A 242 9.23 -7.42 -1.27
CA SER A 242 8.73 -6.15 -1.80
C SER A 242 7.95 -5.38 -0.74
N TRP A 243 7.04 -6.05 -0.05
CA TRP A 243 6.24 -5.45 1.00
C TRP A 243 7.11 -4.91 2.14
N LEU A 244 8.08 -5.70 2.62
CA LEU A 244 8.97 -5.32 3.72
C LEU A 244 9.87 -4.15 3.33
N ALA A 245 10.37 -4.13 2.10
CA ALA A 245 11.21 -3.04 1.60
C ALA A 245 10.45 -1.70 1.60
N VAL A 246 9.17 -1.71 1.22
CA VAL A 246 8.28 -0.53 1.28
C VAL A 246 7.99 -0.15 2.73
N HIS A 247 7.62 -1.12 3.55
CA HIS A 247 7.28 -0.92 4.96
C HIS A 247 8.44 -0.30 5.77
N GLU A 248 9.67 -0.73 5.51
CA GLU A 248 10.87 -0.19 6.14
C GLU A 248 11.39 1.11 5.48
N GLY A 249 10.78 1.57 4.40
CA GLY A 249 11.20 2.76 3.66
C GLY A 249 12.45 2.56 2.79
N ARG A 250 12.91 1.31 2.62
CA ARG A 250 14.07 0.97 1.75
C ARG A 250 13.73 1.05 0.28
N ALA A 251 12.49 0.70 -0.08
CA ALA A 251 11.97 0.93 -1.43
C ALA A 251 11.16 2.21 -1.46
N ARG A 252 11.51 3.10 -2.38
CA ARG A 252 10.86 4.40 -2.53
C ARG A 252 9.72 4.38 -3.55
N ILE A 253 9.73 3.43 -4.48
CA ILE A 253 8.70 3.27 -5.52
C ILE A 253 8.10 1.88 -5.42
N LEU A 254 6.78 1.84 -5.23
CA LEU A 254 6.00 0.61 -5.34
C LEU A 254 5.13 0.68 -6.59
N VAL A 255 5.35 -0.24 -7.51
CA VAL A 255 4.44 -0.51 -8.63
C VAL A 255 3.62 -1.74 -8.27
N GLY A 256 2.31 -1.70 -8.44
CA GLY A 256 1.54 -2.87 -8.09
C GLY A 256 0.10 -2.85 -8.59
N THR A 257 -0.56 -3.96 -8.38
CA THR A 257 -1.98 -4.13 -8.70
C THR A 257 -2.84 -3.81 -7.47
N ARG A 258 -4.11 -4.16 -7.51
CA ARG A 258 -5.10 -3.90 -6.44
C ARG A 258 -4.56 -4.09 -5.02
N MET A 259 -3.83 -5.18 -4.77
CA MET A 259 -3.34 -5.49 -3.42
C MET A 259 -2.34 -4.45 -2.88
N ALA A 260 -1.61 -3.77 -3.76
CA ALA A 260 -0.63 -2.76 -3.37
C ALA A 260 -1.27 -1.50 -2.74
N ALA A 261 -2.57 -1.27 -2.95
CA ALA A 261 -3.29 -0.16 -2.32
C ALA A 261 -3.30 -0.25 -0.78
N LEU A 262 -3.19 -1.47 -0.22
CA LEU A 262 -3.10 -1.73 1.22
C LEU A 262 -1.67 -2.03 1.69
N ALA A 263 -0.64 -1.79 0.88
CA ALA A 263 0.74 -1.91 1.33
C ALA A 263 1.04 -0.88 2.44
N SER A 264 1.90 -1.26 3.38
CA SER A 264 2.32 -0.38 4.46
C SER A 264 3.50 0.47 3.99
N PHE A 265 3.35 1.78 4.07
CA PHE A 265 4.40 2.75 3.74
C PHE A 265 4.91 3.45 4.99
N ARG A 266 6.16 3.85 4.96
CA ARG A 266 6.74 4.70 6.00
C ARG A 266 6.38 6.16 5.79
N GLN A 267 6.50 6.67 4.55
CA GLN A 267 6.17 8.05 4.18
C GLN A 267 5.66 8.13 2.74
N LEU A 268 4.40 7.76 2.55
CA LEU A 268 3.74 7.88 1.26
C LEU A 268 3.47 9.36 0.95
N ALA A 269 3.89 9.82 -0.23
CA ALA A 269 3.79 11.22 -0.65
C ALA A 269 3.00 11.44 -1.95
N LEU A 270 2.76 10.37 -2.72
CA LEU A 270 1.97 10.42 -3.96
C LEU A 270 1.35 9.07 -4.24
N ILE A 271 0.12 9.06 -4.73
CA ILE A 271 -0.54 7.88 -5.29
C ILE A 271 -0.91 8.17 -6.74
N VAL A 272 -0.59 7.24 -7.63
CA VAL A 272 -1.03 7.24 -9.04
C VAL A 272 -1.84 5.98 -9.27
N VAL A 273 -2.99 6.11 -9.90
CA VAL A 273 -3.87 5.01 -10.31
C VAL A 273 -4.04 5.12 -11.82
N ASP A 274 -3.33 4.29 -12.56
CA ASP A 274 -3.47 4.25 -14.03
C ASP A 274 -4.69 3.44 -14.43
N GLU A 275 -5.34 3.82 -15.55
CA GLU A 275 -6.60 3.24 -16.04
C GLU A 275 -7.63 3.04 -14.90
N GLU A 276 -7.95 4.13 -14.18
CA GLU A 276 -8.75 4.14 -12.94
C GLU A 276 -10.13 3.47 -13.08
N HIS A 277 -10.62 3.35 -14.31
CA HIS A 277 -11.91 2.73 -14.64
C HIS A 277 -11.87 1.20 -14.66
N ASP A 278 -10.67 0.61 -14.62
CA ASP A 278 -10.49 -0.84 -14.77
C ASP A 278 -11.14 -1.60 -13.61
N LEU A 279 -11.93 -2.63 -13.96
CA LEU A 279 -12.69 -3.42 -12.97
C LEU A 279 -11.79 -4.28 -12.07
N SER A 280 -10.55 -4.56 -12.46
CA SER A 280 -9.61 -5.34 -11.65
C SER A 280 -9.24 -4.65 -10.33
N TYR A 281 -9.45 -3.33 -10.24
CA TYR A 281 -9.30 -2.59 -8.98
C TYR A 281 -10.36 -2.93 -7.94
N LYS A 282 -11.48 -3.56 -8.32
CA LYS A 282 -12.52 -4.00 -7.40
C LYS A 282 -12.37 -5.50 -7.13
N GLY A 283 -12.22 -5.86 -5.86
CA GLY A 283 -12.09 -7.25 -5.45
C GLY A 283 -13.33 -8.08 -5.72
N GLY A 284 -13.15 -9.28 -6.28
CA GLY A 284 -14.20 -10.31 -6.37
C GLY A 284 -14.39 -11.08 -5.06
N ASP A 285 -13.30 -11.27 -4.31
CA ASP A 285 -13.23 -12.10 -3.11
C ASP A 285 -12.81 -11.33 -1.86
N GLY A 286 -12.98 -11.93 -0.70
CA GLY A 286 -12.56 -11.37 0.58
C GLY A 286 -13.23 -10.02 0.91
N ALA A 287 -12.46 -9.02 1.19
CA ALA A 287 -12.96 -7.70 1.60
C ALA A 287 -13.63 -6.90 0.47
N ARG A 288 -13.50 -7.32 -0.78
CA ARG A 288 -14.12 -6.73 -2.00
C ARG A 288 -13.98 -5.20 -2.10
N TYR A 289 -12.86 -4.67 -1.64
CA TYR A 289 -12.59 -3.24 -1.70
C TYR A 289 -12.25 -2.75 -3.12
N SER A 290 -12.47 -1.47 -3.37
CA SER A 290 -11.97 -0.75 -4.54
C SER A 290 -10.62 -0.12 -4.20
N ALA A 291 -9.56 -0.56 -4.89
CA ALA A 291 -8.22 0.01 -4.70
C ALA A 291 -8.16 1.49 -5.11
N ARG A 292 -8.88 1.87 -6.18
CA ARG A 292 -9.04 3.27 -6.59
C ARG A 292 -9.63 4.12 -5.46
N ASP A 293 -10.77 3.71 -4.91
CA ASP A 293 -11.48 4.50 -3.91
C ASP A 293 -10.70 4.55 -2.58
N LEU A 294 -10.06 3.43 -2.20
CA LEU A 294 -9.16 3.42 -1.03
C LEU A 294 -7.94 4.31 -1.24
N SER A 295 -7.40 4.38 -2.46
CA SER A 295 -6.27 5.27 -2.79
C SER A 295 -6.65 6.75 -2.63
N VAL A 296 -7.84 7.14 -3.09
CA VAL A 296 -8.37 8.51 -2.88
C VAL A 296 -8.56 8.79 -1.38
N LYS A 297 -9.17 7.85 -0.64
CA LYS A 297 -9.36 7.99 0.81
C LYS A 297 -8.03 8.06 1.56
N ARG A 298 -7.07 7.23 1.18
CA ARG A 298 -5.72 7.23 1.75
C ARG A 298 -5.01 8.56 1.52
N ALA A 299 -5.02 9.04 0.29
CA ALA A 299 -4.46 10.34 -0.07
C ALA A 299 -5.10 11.49 0.71
N GLN A 300 -6.43 11.46 0.87
CA GLN A 300 -7.15 12.44 1.69
C GLN A 300 -6.69 12.42 3.15
N SER A 301 -6.57 11.24 3.73
CA SER A 301 -6.17 11.10 5.14
C SER A 301 -4.72 11.55 5.39
N LEU A 302 -3.85 11.38 4.39
CA LEU A 302 -2.45 11.79 4.44
C LEU A 302 -2.22 13.25 4.02
N GLY A 303 -3.21 13.90 3.41
CA GLY A 303 -3.05 15.25 2.86
C GLY A 303 -2.11 15.31 1.65
N ILE A 304 -2.08 14.26 0.82
CA ILE A 304 -1.19 14.13 -0.33
C ILE A 304 -1.98 14.11 -1.65
N PRO A 305 -1.34 14.41 -2.80
CA PRO A 305 -2.01 14.32 -4.09
C PRO A 305 -2.26 12.87 -4.51
N VAL A 306 -3.34 12.66 -5.27
CA VAL A 306 -3.63 11.42 -5.99
C VAL A 306 -4.00 11.72 -7.45
N ILE A 307 -3.42 10.96 -8.37
CA ILE A 307 -3.66 11.07 -9.81
C ILE A 307 -4.43 9.83 -10.27
N LEU A 308 -5.59 10.04 -10.86
CA LEU A 308 -6.40 9.02 -11.50
C LEU A 308 -6.29 9.23 -13.01
N GLY A 309 -5.64 8.31 -13.71
CA GLY A 309 -5.46 8.42 -15.16
C GLY A 309 -6.40 7.51 -15.93
N SER A 310 -6.96 7.99 -17.02
CA SER A 310 -7.79 7.19 -17.90
C SER A 310 -7.98 7.82 -19.29
N ALA A 311 -8.14 6.96 -20.30
CA ALA A 311 -8.65 7.36 -21.61
C ALA A 311 -10.19 7.32 -21.65
N THR A 312 -10.81 6.54 -20.76
CA THR A 312 -12.25 6.32 -20.66
C THR A 312 -12.67 6.36 -19.19
N PRO A 313 -12.66 7.54 -18.55
CA PRO A 313 -12.94 7.65 -17.12
C PRO A 313 -14.26 6.99 -16.71
N SER A 314 -14.28 6.41 -15.51
CA SER A 314 -15.52 5.92 -14.91
C SER A 314 -16.53 7.05 -14.73
N LEU A 315 -17.82 6.72 -14.77
CA LEU A 315 -18.88 7.71 -14.59
C LEU A 315 -18.76 8.45 -13.24
N GLU A 316 -18.35 7.73 -12.20
CA GLU A 316 -18.14 8.29 -10.88
C GLU A 316 -17.02 9.33 -10.87
N SER A 317 -15.86 9.00 -11.44
CA SER A 317 -14.71 9.91 -11.50
C SER A 317 -15.02 11.12 -12.41
N TRP A 318 -15.68 10.89 -13.52
CA TRP A 318 -16.13 11.94 -14.42
C TRP A 318 -17.13 12.90 -13.76
N SER A 319 -18.14 12.36 -13.07
CA SER A 319 -19.12 13.16 -12.32
C SER A 319 -18.46 14.02 -11.27
N ARG A 320 -17.49 13.47 -10.50
CA ARG A 320 -16.73 14.21 -9.49
C ARG A 320 -15.83 15.29 -10.10
N ALA A 321 -15.27 15.04 -11.29
CA ALA A 321 -14.51 16.05 -12.02
C ALA A 321 -15.42 17.20 -12.51
N ARG A 322 -16.60 16.86 -13.02
CA ARG A 322 -17.60 17.85 -13.47
C ARG A 322 -18.17 18.68 -12.33
N SER A 323 -18.33 18.12 -11.14
CA SER A 323 -18.78 18.83 -9.95
C SER A 323 -17.66 19.65 -9.25
N GLY A 324 -16.42 19.59 -9.73
CA GLY A 324 -15.27 20.27 -9.13
C GLY A 324 -14.66 19.57 -7.92
N SER A 325 -15.19 18.39 -7.51
CA SER A 325 -14.60 17.58 -6.42
C SER A 325 -13.26 17.00 -6.80
N TYR A 326 -13.06 16.66 -8.08
CA TYR A 326 -11.78 16.30 -8.67
C TYR A 326 -11.35 17.40 -9.64
N ARG A 327 -10.06 17.65 -9.75
CA ARG A 327 -9.53 18.57 -10.76
C ARG A 327 -9.28 17.82 -12.05
N LEU A 328 -9.87 18.29 -13.14
CA LEU A 328 -9.72 17.69 -14.47
C LEU A 328 -8.49 18.28 -15.18
N LEU A 329 -7.64 17.38 -15.66
CA LEU A 329 -6.54 17.69 -16.59
C LEU A 329 -6.80 16.93 -17.88
N THR A 330 -6.81 17.63 -19.02
CA THR A 330 -7.12 17.04 -20.31
C THR A 330 -5.89 17.07 -21.22
N LEU A 331 -5.58 15.92 -21.83
CA LEU A 331 -4.57 15.78 -22.87
C LEU A 331 -5.26 15.50 -24.19
N SER A 332 -5.38 16.52 -25.03
CA SER A 332 -6.10 16.46 -26.31
C SER A 332 -5.25 15.86 -27.43
N HIS A 333 -3.92 15.95 -27.30
CA HIS A 333 -2.98 15.55 -28.34
C HIS A 333 -2.26 14.24 -27.99
N LYS A 334 -1.94 13.45 -29.01
CA LYS A 334 -1.02 12.33 -28.84
C LYS A 334 0.40 12.84 -28.58
N ALA A 335 1.15 12.13 -27.71
CA ALA A 335 2.54 12.49 -27.39
C ALA A 335 3.45 12.46 -28.63
N VAL A 336 3.15 11.60 -29.61
CA VAL A 336 3.85 11.52 -30.89
C VAL A 336 2.93 12.05 -32.00
N SER A 337 3.24 13.22 -32.51
CA SER A 337 2.42 13.96 -33.50
C SER A 337 2.24 13.24 -34.83
N LYS A 338 3.04 12.22 -35.15
CA LYS A 338 3.00 11.47 -36.44
C LYS A 338 2.17 10.16 -36.36
N ALA A 339 1.58 9.82 -35.23
CA ALA A 339 0.77 8.60 -35.11
C ALA A 339 -0.61 8.83 -35.76
N GLU A 340 -0.85 8.23 -36.93
CA GLU A 340 -2.18 8.24 -37.57
C GLU A 340 -3.23 7.59 -36.63
N PRO A 341 -4.46 8.13 -36.58
CA PRO A 341 -5.53 7.48 -35.84
C PRO A 341 -5.84 6.11 -36.46
N PRO A 342 -6.25 5.11 -35.66
CA PRO A 342 -6.64 3.82 -36.22
C PRO A 342 -7.80 3.98 -37.17
N ARG A 343 -7.71 3.34 -38.39
CA ARG A 343 -8.79 3.32 -39.34
C ARG A 343 -9.83 2.29 -38.92
N LEU A 344 -11.01 2.76 -38.55
CA LEU A 344 -12.14 1.89 -38.22
C LEU A 344 -12.81 1.40 -39.50
N ARG A 345 -12.87 0.07 -39.65
CA ARG A 345 -13.65 -0.57 -40.72
C ARG A 345 -14.74 -1.42 -40.07
N LEU A 346 -15.98 -1.04 -40.33
CA LEU A 346 -17.13 -1.87 -39.95
C LEU A 346 -17.24 -3.05 -40.92
N VAL A 347 -17.09 -4.25 -40.38
CA VAL A 347 -17.29 -5.50 -41.10
C VAL A 347 -18.58 -6.13 -40.60
N GLY A 348 -19.61 -6.15 -41.45
CA GLY A 348 -20.86 -6.85 -41.17
C GLY A 348 -20.62 -8.36 -41.17
N THR A 349 -20.76 -9.02 -40.00
CA THR A 349 -20.57 -10.48 -39.89
C THR A 349 -21.54 -11.31 -40.72
N ARG A 350 -22.63 -10.72 -41.19
CA ARG A 350 -23.61 -11.39 -42.09
C ARG A 350 -23.10 -11.62 -43.53
N THR A 351 -22.01 -10.98 -43.92
CA THR A 351 -21.43 -11.08 -45.28
C THR A 351 -20.20 -12.01 -45.32
N LEU A 352 -19.73 -12.51 -44.21
CA LEU A 352 -18.71 -13.56 -44.16
C LEU A 352 -19.40 -14.91 -44.47
N LYS A 353 -19.53 -15.24 -45.73
CA LYS A 353 -19.81 -16.63 -46.16
C LYS A 353 -18.64 -17.50 -45.71
N LYS A 354 -18.99 -18.66 -45.11
CA LYS A 354 -18.07 -19.71 -44.73
C LYS A 354 -17.17 -20.15 -45.88
#